data_6449d0e0780a89dbc8e4a9ce939b9980
#
_entry.id   6449d0e0780a89dbc8e4a9ce939b9980
#
_cell.length_a   1.000
_cell.length_b   1.000
_cell.length_c   1.000
_cell.angle_alpha   90.00
_cell.angle_beta   90.00
_cell.angle_gamma   90.00
#
_symmetry.space_group_name_H-M   'P 1'
#
loop_
_entity.id
_entity.type
_entity.pdbx_description
1 polymer ?
#
loop_
_entity_poly.entity_id
_entity_poly.type
_entity_poly.pdbx_seq_one_letter_code
_entity_poly.pdbx_strand_id
1 'polypeptide(L)'
;MHQETFTHDWLDSDQIARIRRGFSAVASDADCFTAAFYERLFELAPTLRQLFPADLSSQRDKLKHMLAVLVADLDRPGALAPALAKLGDRHRSYGVVRADFMVVGKALIDTLGSHLEEQFSPADRSAWAELYTRITAIMKKGTAQGALHPA
;
A
#
# COMPACT_ATOMS: atom_id res chain seq x y z
N MET A 1 18.43 -18.21 14.12
CA MET A 1 17.31 -18.71 14.90
C MET A 1 16.25 -17.64 15.11
N HIS A 2 16.64 -16.52 15.71
CA HIS A 2 15.69 -15.42 15.92
C HIS A 2 15.16 -14.85 14.61
N GLN A 3 15.98 -14.93 13.57
CA GLN A 3 15.59 -14.43 12.26
C GLN A 3 14.44 -15.21 11.66
N GLU A 4 14.36 -16.50 11.97
CA GLU A 4 13.27 -17.33 11.48
C GLU A 4 11.94 -16.89 12.05
N THR A 5 11.93 -16.44 13.30
CA THR A 5 10.72 -15.95 13.94
C THR A 5 10.22 -14.69 13.24
N PHE A 6 11.14 -13.79 12.86
CA PHE A 6 10.76 -12.57 12.15
C PHE A 6 10.23 -12.87 10.76
N THR A 7 10.82 -13.84 10.05
CA THR A 7 10.36 -14.16 8.71
C THR A 7 8.96 -14.76 8.69
N HIS A 8 8.53 -15.40 9.76
CA HIS A 8 7.16 -15.91 9.87
C HIS A 8 6.12 -14.79 9.94
N ASP A 9 6.50 -13.64 10.52
CA ASP A 9 5.59 -12.53 10.71
C ASP A 9 5.65 -11.51 9.59
N TRP A 10 6.51 -11.72 8.62
CA TRP A 10 6.70 -10.78 7.54
C TRP A 10 6.85 -11.53 6.22
N LEU A 11 7.13 -10.80 5.18
CA LEU A 11 7.30 -11.36 3.85
C LEU A 11 8.60 -12.16 3.76
N ASP A 12 8.61 -13.21 2.98
CA ASP A 12 9.84 -13.95 2.72
C ASP A 12 10.66 -13.28 1.61
N SER A 13 11.87 -13.79 1.38
CA SER A 13 12.78 -13.18 0.41
C SER A 13 12.26 -13.25 -1.01
N ASP A 14 11.53 -14.30 -1.38
CA ASP A 14 10.95 -14.43 -2.71
C ASP A 14 9.86 -13.37 -2.91
N GLN A 15 8.99 -13.20 -1.93
CA GLN A 15 7.94 -12.18 -1.99
C GLN A 15 8.54 -10.79 -2.12
N ILE A 16 9.57 -10.49 -1.34
CA ILE A 16 10.24 -9.20 -1.39
C ILE A 16 10.85 -8.95 -2.78
N ALA A 17 11.51 -9.96 -3.33
CA ALA A 17 12.11 -9.83 -4.66
C ALA A 17 11.06 -9.56 -5.74
N ARG A 18 9.91 -10.24 -5.65
CA ARG A 18 8.81 -10.05 -6.60
C ARG A 18 8.24 -8.64 -6.51
N ILE A 19 8.04 -8.16 -5.30
CA ILE A 19 7.51 -6.81 -5.08
C ILE A 19 8.49 -5.76 -5.61
N ARG A 20 9.77 -5.90 -5.31
CA ARG A 20 10.80 -4.97 -5.79
C ARG A 20 10.89 -4.94 -7.30
N ARG A 21 10.78 -6.11 -7.94
CA ARG A 21 10.80 -6.19 -9.40
C ARG A 21 9.59 -5.48 -10.01
N GLY A 22 8.42 -5.72 -9.46
CA GLY A 22 7.19 -5.05 -9.92
C GLY A 22 7.25 -3.55 -9.74
N PHE A 23 7.71 -3.11 -8.58
CA PHE A 23 7.86 -1.67 -8.33
C PHE A 23 8.85 -1.03 -9.28
N SER A 24 9.99 -1.69 -9.51
CA SER A 24 11.00 -1.17 -10.43
C SER A 24 10.41 -0.96 -11.82
N ALA A 25 9.56 -1.88 -12.26
CA ALA A 25 8.93 -1.78 -13.58
C ALA A 25 7.96 -0.60 -13.67
N VAL A 26 7.15 -0.35 -12.62
CA VAL A 26 6.20 0.77 -12.66
C VAL A 26 6.83 2.10 -12.29
N ALA A 27 7.95 2.09 -11.57
CA ALA A 27 8.62 3.32 -11.16
C ALA A 27 9.16 4.13 -12.34
N SER A 28 9.47 3.46 -13.44
CA SER A 28 9.93 4.14 -14.64
C SER A 28 8.84 5.02 -15.27
N ASP A 29 7.58 4.78 -14.91
CA ASP A 29 6.44 5.54 -15.40
C ASP A 29 5.48 5.81 -14.23
N ALA A 30 6.03 6.33 -13.14
CA ALA A 30 5.30 6.48 -11.89
C ALA A 30 4.13 7.46 -12.00
N ASP A 31 4.25 8.48 -12.84
CA ASP A 31 3.14 9.42 -13.02
C ASP A 31 1.94 8.74 -13.67
N CYS A 32 2.18 7.93 -14.69
CA CYS A 32 1.13 7.19 -15.35
C CYS A 32 0.52 6.15 -14.41
N PHE A 33 1.37 5.47 -13.66
CA PHE A 33 0.92 4.44 -12.71
C PHE A 33 0.03 5.04 -11.62
N THR A 34 0.45 6.14 -11.00
CA THR A 34 -0.33 6.74 -9.92
C THR A 34 -1.64 7.35 -10.43
N ALA A 35 -1.62 7.95 -11.61
CA ALA A 35 -2.84 8.48 -12.22
C ALA A 35 -3.85 7.34 -12.46
N ALA A 36 -3.37 6.23 -13.01
CA ALA A 36 -4.22 5.06 -13.26
C ALA A 36 -4.75 4.46 -11.97
N PHE A 37 -3.94 4.47 -10.91
CA PHE A 37 -4.37 3.98 -9.61
C PHE A 37 -5.58 4.77 -9.09
N TYR A 38 -5.49 6.11 -9.09
CA TYR A 38 -6.60 6.92 -8.58
C TYR A 38 -7.82 6.82 -9.47
N GLU A 39 -7.64 6.73 -10.77
CA GLU A 39 -8.74 6.50 -11.69
C GLU A 39 -9.47 5.22 -11.35
N ARG A 40 -8.71 4.12 -11.16
CA ARG A 40 -9.29 2.84 -10.80
C ARG A 40 -9.97 2.88 -9.43
N LEU A 41 -9.35 3.55 -8.47
CA LEU A 41 -9.90 3.69 -7.13
C LEU A 41 -11.29 4.33 -7.18
N PHE A 42 -11.42 5.42 -7.94
CA PHE A 42 -12.70 6.13 -8.02
C PHE A 42 -13.73 5.41 -8.89
N GLU A 43 -13.29 4.54 -9.80
CA GLU A 43 -14.21 3.63 -10.49
C GLU A 43 -14.82 2.64 -9.54
N LEU A 44 -13.99 2.08 -8.66
CA LEU A 44 -14.44 1.07 -7.70
C LEU A 44 -15.27 1.68 -6.57
N ALA A 45 -14.95 2.89 -6.17
CA ALA A 45 -15.62 3.55 -5.05
C ALA A 45 -15.76 5.05 -5.32
N PRO A 46 -16.75 5.44 -6.12
CA PRO A 46 -16.93 6.85 -6.49
C PRO A 46 -17.06 7.79 -5.30
N THR A 47 -17.62 7.31 -4.19
CA THR A 47 -17.81 8.14 -3.00
C THR A 47 -16.49 8.57 -2.37
N LEU A 48 -15.41 7.85 -2.61
CA LEU A 48 -14.11 8.23 -2.07
C LEU A 48 -13.55 9.50 -2.70
N ARG A 49 -14.06 9.87 -3.87
CA ARG A 49 -13.58 11.08 -4.55
C ARG A 49 -13.71 12.32 -3.67
N GLN A 50 -14.73 12.34 -2.83
CA GLN A 50 -14.99 13.47 -1.92
C GLN A 50 -13.88 13.67 -0.88
N LEU A 51 -13.12 12.63 -0.59
CA LEU A 51 -12.05 12.71 0.41
C LEU A 51 -10.79 13.38 -0.15
N PHE A 52 -10.79 13.70 -1.43
CA PHE A 52 -9.61 14.21 -2.11
C PHE A 52 -9.90 15.57 -2.77
N PRO A 53 -8.89 16.44 -2.88
CA PRO A 53 -9.05 17.68 -3.62
C PRO A 53 -9.22 17.43 -5.11
N ALA A 54 -9.69 18.43 -5.83
CA ALA A 54 -9.87 18.33 -7.28
C ALA A 54 -8.56 18.03 -7.99
N ASP A 55 -7.49 18.71 -7.56
CA ASP A 55 -6.15 18.48 -8.11
C ASP A 55 -5.45 17.39 -7.29
N LEU A 56 -5.15 16.27 -7.93
CA LEU A 56 -4.55 15.11 -7.28
C LEU A 56 -3.03 15.07 -7.39
N SER A 57 -2.39 16.10 -7.93
CA SER A 57 -0.94 16.12 -8.13
C SER A 57 -0.18 15.85 -6.86
N SER A 58 -0.51 16.55 -5.79
CA SER A 58 0.13 16.36 -4.49
C SER A 58 -0.11 14.96 -3.95
N GLN A 59 -1.32 14.46 -4.12
CA GLN A 59 -1.67 13.13 -3.63
C GLN A 59 -0.91 12.04 -4.39
N ARG A 60 -0.76 12.21 -5.69
CA ARG A 60 0.03 11.26 -6.49
C ARG A 60 1.49 11.26 -6.07
N ASP A 61 2.05 12.45 -5.77
CA ASP A 61 3.43 12.54 -5.30
C ASP A 61 3.61 11.85 -3.96
N LYS A 62 2.65 12.00 -3.06
CA LYS A 62 2.68 11.30 -1.76
C LYS A 62 2.64 9.80 -1.95
N LEU A 63 1.84 9.30 -2.87
CA LEU A 63 1.77 7.87 -3.15
C LEU A 63 3.09 7.36 -3.71
N LYS A 64 3.67 8.08 -4.67
CA LYS A 64 4.97 7.71 -5.22
C LYS A 64 6.04 7.62 -4.13
N HIS A 65 6.10 8.62 -3.28
CA HIS A 65 7.06 8.65 -2.19
C HIS A 65 6.84 7.51 -1.21
N MET A 66 5.60 7.28 -0.84
CA MET A 66 5.26 6.21 0.10
C MET A 66 5.66 4.84 -0.45
N LEU A 67 5.35 4.59 -1.72
CA LEU A 67 5.71 3.31 -2.33
C LEU A 67 7.22 3.13 -2.39
N ALA A 68 7.96 4.20 -2.70
CA ALA A 68 9.41 4.13 -2.77
C ALA A 68 10.02 3.81 -1.40
N VAL A 69 9.54 4.47 -0.36
CA VAL A 69 10.01 4.23 1.02
C VAL A 69 9.67 2.81 1.44
N LEU A 70 8.45 2.38 1.18
CA LEU A 70 7.98 1.06 1.53
C LEU A 70 8.83 -0.04 0.88
N VAL A 71 9.06 0.09 -0.42
CA VAL A 71 9.81 -0.92 -1.16
C VAL A 71 11.28 -0.93 -0.75
N ALA A 72 11.84 0.24 -0.45
CA ALA A 72 13.23 0.33 0.01
C ALA A 72 13.45 -0.41 1.33
N ASP A 73 12.47 -0.39 2.23
CA ASP A 73 12.59 -0.97 3.55
C ASP A 73 11.83 -2.28 3.73
N LEU A 74 11.49 -2.96 2.63
CA LEU A 74 10.74 -4.21 2.70
C LEU A 74 11.43 -5.30 3.54
N ASP A 75 12.74 -5.29 3.59
CA ASP A 75 13.51 -6.25 4.37
C ASP A 75 13.77 -5.77 5.80
N ARG A 76 13.18 -4.65 6.20
CA ARG A 76 13.35 -4.08 7.53
C ARG A 76 11.99 -3.66 8.10
N PRO A 77 11.12 -4.63 8.41
CA PRO A 77 9.76 -4.32 8.88
C PRO A 77 9.74 -3.49 10.16
N GLY A 78 10.76 -3.63 11.01
CA GLY A 78 10.86 -2.81 12.21
C GLY A 78 11.00 -1.32 11.92
N ALA A 79 11.62 -0.97 10.80
CA ALA A 79 11.74 0.43 10.38
C ALA A 79 10.43 0.94 9.80
N LEU A 80 9.67 0.06 9.15
CA LEU A 80 8.40 0.45 8.51
C LEU A 80 7.26 0.64 9.50
N ALA A 81 7.22 -0.17 10.56
CA ALA A 81 6.07 -0.20 11.46
C ALA A 81 5.68 1.17 12.04
N PRO A 82 6.63 1.98 12.58
CA PRO A 82 6.26 3.29 13.10
C PRO A 82 5.71 4.24 12.05
N ALA A 83 6.29 4.23 10.85
CA ALA A 83 5.84 5.08 9.76
C ALA A 83 4.44 4.69 9.31
N LEU A 84 4.16 3.39 9.21
CA LEU A 84 2.86 2.89 8.81
C LEU A 84 1.79 3.18 9.87
N ALA A 85 2.16 3.12 11.14
CA ALA A 85 1.23 3.46 12.21
C ALA A 85 0.80 4.92 12.12
N LYS A 86 1.75 5.83 11.87
CA LYS A 86 1.43 7.25 11.68
C LYS A 86 0.55 7.47 10.47
N LEU A 87 0.81 6.72 9.39
CA LEU A 87 0.00 6.81 8.19
C LEU A 87 -1.43 6.36 8.47
N GLY A 88 -1.59 5.31 9.27
CA GLY A 88 -2.91 4.84 9.70
C GLY A 88 -3.67 5.91 10.46
N ASP A 89 -3.00 6.59 11.39
CA ASP A 89 -3.62 7.67 12.15
C ASP A 89 -4.08 8.80 11.25
N ARG A 90 -3.28 9.17 10.26
CA ARG A 90 -3.65 10.21 9.30
C ARG A 90 -4.84 9.81 8.46
N HIS A 91 -4.90 8.55 8.02
CA HIS A 91 -6.04 8.05 7.25
C HIS A 91 -7.32 8.12 8.06
N ARG A 92 -7.25 7.77 9.33
CA ARG A 92 -8.41 7.88 10.21
C ARG A 92 -8.92 9.31 10.29
N SER A 93 -8.01 10.28 10.38
CA SER A 93 -8.40 11.68 10.48
C SER A 93 -9.06 12.18 9.19
N TYR A 94 -8.85 11.51 8.06
CA TYR A 94 -9.52 11.84 6.79
C TYR A 94 -10.84 11.12 6.63
N GLY A 95 -11.28 10.36 7.62
CA GLY A 95 -12.54 9.65 7.54
C GLY A 95 -12.46 8.30 6.83
N VAL A 96 -11.27 7.75 6.67
CA VAL A 96 -11.08 6.45 6.03
C VAL A 96 -11.56 5.34 6.97
N VAL A 97 -12.40 4.45 6.45
CA VAL A 97 -12.94 3.33 7.23
C VAL A 97 -12.39 2.01 6.68
N ARG A 98 -12.67 0.92 7.42
CA ARG A 98 -12.14 -0.41 7.08
C ARG A 98 -12.43 -0.82 5.64
N ALA A 99 -13.65 -0.60 5.17
CA ALA A 99 -14.04 -0.98 3.81
C ALA A 99 -13.20 -0.27 2.76
N ASP A 100 -12.76 0.95 3.05
CA ASP A 100 -11.94 1.73 2.12
C ASP A 100 -10.58 1.08 1.89
N PHE A 101 -10.01 0.45 2.92
CA PHE A 101 -8.74 -0.25 2.78
C PHE A 101 -8.83 -1.40 1.79
N MET A 102 -9.98 -2.11 1.77
CA MET A 102 -10.17 -3.21 0.83
C MET A 102 -10.21 -2.71 -0.61
N VAL A 103 -10.91 -1.61 -0.81
CA VAL A 103 -11.04 -1.02 -2.15
C VAL A 103 -9.69 -0.50 -2.65
N VAL A 104 -8.94 0.16 -1.78
CA VAL A 104 -7.60 0.66 -2.13
C VAL A 104 -6.69 -0.50 -2.54
N GLY A 105 -6.74 -1.60 -1.79
CA GLY A 105 -5.95 -2.78 -2.12
C GLY A 105 -6.31 -3.35 -3.48
N LYS A 106 -7.61 -3.44 -3.76
CA LYS A 106 -8.07 -3.94 -5.06
C LYS A 106 -7.62 -3.01 -6.19
N ALA A 107 -7.73 -1.70 -5.99
CA ALA A 107 -7.28 -0.72 -6.99
C ALA A 107 -5.79 -0.87 -7.27
N LEU A 108 -4.99 -1.06 -6.23
CA LEU A 108 -3.54 -1.22 -6.37
C LEU A 108 -3.21 -2.46 -7.18
N ILE A 109 -3.79 -3.60 -6.81
CA ILE A 109 -3.53 -4.86 -7.50
C ILE A 109 -4.01 -4.80 -8.95
N ASP A 110 -5.20 -4.26 -9.18
CA ASP A 110 -5.74 -4.11 -10.54
C ASP A 110 -4.82 -3.25 -11.41
N THR A 111 -4.32 -2.14 -10.85
CA THR A 111 -3.46 -1.23 -11.59
C THR A 111 -2.11 -1.87 -11.90
N LEU A 112 -1.53 -2.60 -10.93
CA LEU A 112 -0.31 -3.35 -11.17
C LEU A 112 -0.50 -4.34 -12.30
N GLY A 113 -1.60 -5.08 -12.27
CA GLY A 113 -1.91 -6.05 -13.31
C GLY A 113 -2.03 -5.42 -14.68
N SER A 114 -2.69 -4.26 -14.76
CA SER A 114 -2.84 -3.54 -16.03
C SER A 114 -1.51 -3.04 -16.58
N HIS A 115 -0.63 -2.58 -15.72
CA HIS A 115 0.65 -2.02 -16.15
C HIS A 115 1.69 -3.09 -16.48
N LEU A 116 1.71 -4.17 -15.70
CA LEU A 116 2.72 -5.21 -15.84
C LEU A 116 2.29 -6.34 -16.77
N GLU A 117 0.99 -6.52 -16.93
CA GLU A 117 0.41 -7.52 -17.81
C GLU A 117 1.03 -8.91 -17.60
N GLU A 118 1.72 -9.44 -18.60
CA GLU A 118 2.31 -10.76 -18.53
C GLU A 118 3.42 -10.88 -17.49
N GLN A 119 4.02 -9.75 -17.11
CA GLN A 119 5.06 -9.72 -16.09
C GLN A 119 4.50 -9.76 -14.67
N PHE A 120 3.17 -9.80 -14.56
CA PHE A 120 2.52 -9.88 -13.26
C PHE A 120 1.90 -11.26 -13.10
N SER A 121 2.71 -12.22 -12.67
CA SER A 121 2.28 -13.60 -12.49
C SER A 121 1.34 -13.74 -11.29
N PRO A 122 0.64 -14.88 -11.17
CA PRO A 122 -0.15 -15.14 -9.96
C PRO A 122 0.68 -15.07 -8.68
N ALA A 123 1.95 -15.50 -8.73
CA ALA A 123 2.84 -15.40 -7.57
C ALA A 123 3.18 -13.94 -7.24
N ASP A 124 3.35 -13.11 -8.25
CA ASP A 124 3.59 -11.68 -8.05
C ASP A 124 2.36 -11.02 -7.44
N ARG A 125 1.20 -11.32 -7.96
CA ARG A 125 -0.07 -10.82 -7.43
C ARG A 125 -0.24 -11.21 -5.96
N SER A 126 0.06 -12.45 -5.65
CA SER A 126 -0.05 -12.97 -4.28
C SER A 126 0.92 -12.24 -3.34
N ALA A 127 2.15 -11.98 -3.80
CA ALA A 127 3.16 -11.27 -3.00
C ALA A 127 2.69 -9.84 -2.67
N TRP A 128 2.17 -9.12 -3.66
CA TRP A 128 1.66 -7.77 -3.44
C TRP A 128 0.42 -7.76 -2.55
N ALA A 129 -0.46 -8.75 -2.71
CA ALA A 129 -1.65 -8.87 -1.87
C ALA A 129 -1.25 -9.13 -0.42
N GLU A 130 -0.25 -9.98 -0.20
CA GLU A 130 0.24 -10.26 1.14
C GLU A 130 0.88 -9.01 1.77
N LEU A 131 1.67 -8.29 0.99
CA LEU A 131 2.24 -7.03 1.45
C LEU A 131 1.14 -6.07 1.90
N TYR A 132 0.13 -5.91 1.06
CA TYR A 132 -0.98 -5.00 1.37
C TYR A 132 -1.70 -5.41 2.65
N THR A 133 -1.93 -6.71 2.82
CA THR A 133 -2.57 -7.23 4.03
C THR A 133 -1.75 -6.90 5.28
N ARG A 134 -0.43 -7.05 5.19
CA ARG A 134 0.46 -6.77 6.31
C ARG A 134 0.49 -5.28 6.63
N ILE A 135 0.55 -4.44 5.60
CA ILE A 135 0.55 -2.98 5.77
C ILE A 135 -0.73 -2.53 6.45
N THR A 136 -1.87 -2.97 5.96
CA THR A 136 -3.15 -2.54 6.51
C THR A 136 -3.36 -3.04 7.92
N ALA A 137 -2.82 -4.21 8.26
CA ALA A 137 -2.88 -4.70 9.64
C ALA A 137 -2.15 -3.75 10.59
N ILE A 138 -0.99 -3.25 10.18
CA ILE A 138 -0.23 -2.28 10.98
C ILE A 138 -0.98 -0.96 11.08
N MET A 139 -1.52 -0.47 9.98
CA MET A 139 -2.26 0.79 9.94
C MET A 139 -3.53 0.72 10.79
N LYS A 140 -4.26 -0.39 10.70
CA LYS A 140 -5.49 -0.58 11.48
C LYS A 140 -5.19 -0.69 12.97
N LYS A 141 -4.08 -1.31 13.31
CA LYS A 141 -3.64 -1.44 14.70
C LYS A 141 -3.36 -0.06 15.29
N GLY A 142 -2.65 0.81 14.54
CA GLY A 142 -2.43 2.18 14.93
C GLY A 142 -3.75 2.93 15.11
N THR A 143 -4.68 2.75 14.17
CA THR A 143 -5.99 3.34 14.21
C THR A 143 -6.77 2.88 15.45
N ALA A 144 -6.72 1.58 15.75
CA ALA A 144 -7.39 1.02 16.92
C ALA A 144 -6.81 1.59 18.20
N GLN A 145 -5.49 1.72 18.27
CA GLN A 145 -4.83 2.33 19.43
C GLN A 145 -5.24 3.78 19.58
N GLY A 146 -5.32 4.50 18.49
CA GLY A 146 -5.80 5.87 18.51
C GLY A 146 -7.23 5.97 19.00
N ALA A 147 -8.07 5.03 18.62
CA ALA A 147 -9.46 5.00 19.08
C ALA A 147 -9.58 4.68 20.55
N LEU A 148 -8.62 3.93 21.10
CA LEU A 148 -8.60 3.59 22.52
C LEU A 148 -8.08 4.73 23.40
N HIS A 149 -7.48 5.74 22.80
CA HIS A 149 -7.05 6.91 23.53
C HIS A 149 -8.16 7.95 23.51
N PRO A 150 -8.97 7.98 24.54
CA PRO A 150 -10.05 8.95 24.58
C PRO A 150 -9.43 10.33 24.71
N ALA A 151 -9.58 11.05 23.72
CA ALA A 151 -9.01 12.40 23.73
C ALA A 151 -9.82 13.29 24.65
#